data_664a70e09a8d5b1c42e9e7312d61c035
#
_entry.id   664a70e09a8d5b1c42e9e7312d61c035
#
_cell.length_a   1.000
_cell.length_b   1.000
_cell.length_c   1.000
_cell.angle_alpha   90.00
_cell.angle_beta   90.00
_cell.angle_gamma   90.00
#
_symmetry.space_group_name_H-M   'P 1'
#
loop_
_entity.id
_entity.type
_entity.pdbx_description
1 polymer ?
#
loop_
_entity_poly.entity_id
_entity_poly.type
_entity_poly.pdbx_seq_one_letter_code
_entity_poly.pdbx_strand_id
1 'polypeptide(L)'
;MIQTKHGEFIFDQNDLCNLIMQGHDLTQIRKITVDQSVDLETAAAMLDDVPTFVRYNAAAEQETVEQFDHRNQSQWFMPSSYKDMDIAEHVLSLCANHAELQRCGQELLMYQERDLFDLLRYLKYLVDVMTEHRLIWGVGRGSSVASYVLYKLGVHRIDSLYYNLDPSEFLR
;
A
#
# COMPACT_ATOMS: atom_id res chain seq x y z
N MET A 1 6.78 -21.81 -13.63
CA MET A 1 6.51 -20.55 -12.86
C MET A 1 7.04 -19.38 -13.69
N ILE A 2 6.18 -18.41 -14.00
CA ILE A 2 6.50 -17.20 -14.77
C ILE A 2 6.29 -16.00 -13.85
N GLN A 3 7.18 -15.01 -13.89
CA GLN A 3 7.02 -13.75 -13.17
C GLN A 3 6.56 -12.65 -14.13
N THR A 4 5.50 -11.93 -13.77
CA THR A 4 5.02 -10.78 -14.53
C THR A 4 5.94 -9.57 -14.35
N LYS A 5 5.78 -8.55 -15.19
CA LYS A 5 6.49 -7.27 -15.05
C LYS A 5 6.18 -6.53 -13.73
N HIS A 6 5.09 -6.86 -13.07
CA HIS A 6 4.69 -6.31 -11.76
C HIS A 6 5.15 -7.17 -10.58
N GLY A 7 5.96 -8.22 -10.82
CA GLY A 7 6.51 -9.08 -9.77
C GLY A 7 5.58 -10.18 -9.28
N GLU A 8 4.38 -10.34 -9.84
CA GLU A 8 3.48 -11.44 -9.50
C GLU A 8 3.97 -12.75 -10.12
N PHE A 9 3.84 -13.85 -9.39
CA PHE A 9 4.15 -15.18 -9.91
C PHE A 9 2.89 -15.84 -10.47
N ILE A 10 3.03 -16.40 -11.68
CA ILE A 10 2.00 -17.21 -12.32
C ILE A 10 2.47 -18.66 -12.29
N PHE A 11 1.61 -19.53 -11.81
CA PHE A 11 1.88 -20.97 -11.68
C PHE A 11 1.12 -21.75 -12.73
N ASP A 12 1.81 -22.66 -13.41
CA ASP A 12 1.18 -23.67 -14.23
C ASP A 12 0.86 -24.93 -13.41
N GLN A 13 0.21 -25.92 -14.03
CA GLN A 13 -0.16 -27.16 -13.35
C GLN A 13 1.09 -27.92 -12.83
N ASN A 14 2.20 -27.93 -13.57
CA ASN A 14 3.42 -28.61 -13.13
C ASN A 14 4.07 -27.89 -11.94
N ASP A 15 4.05 -26.58 -11.94
CA ASP A 15 4.54 -25.78 -10.83
C ASP A 15 3.80 -26.09 -9.52
N LEU A 16 2.46 -26.16 -9.58
CA LEU A 16 1.63 -26.50 -8.43
C LEU A 16 1.89 -27.93 -7.94
N CYS A 17 2.00 -28.90 -8.86
CA CYS A 17 2.35 -30.27 -8.51
C CYS A 17 3.73 -30.33 -7.82
N ASN A 18 4.72 -29.60 -8.32
CA ASN A 18 6.04 -29.56 -7.71
C ASN A 18 6.02 -28.96 -6.29
N LEU A 19 5.25 -27.91 -6.06
CA LEU A 19 5.09 -27.32 -4.71
C LEU A 19 4.47 -28.33 -3.73
N ILE A 20 3.43 -29.05 -4.14
CA ILE A 20 2.80 -30.10 -3.33
C ILE A 20 3.78 -31.24 -3.04
N MET A 21 4.52 -31.69 -4.05
CA MET A 21 5.52 -32.77 -3.89
C MET A 21 6.68 -32.37 -2.99
N GLN A 22 6.99 -31.08 -2.89
CA GLN A 22 7.98 -30.53 -1.95
C GLN A 22 7.41 -30.36 -0.53
N GLY A 23 6.13 -30.68 -0.29
CA GLY A 23 5.50 -30.61 1.01
C GLY A 23 4.96 -29.22 1.38
N HIS A 24 4.81 -28.33 0.42
CA HIS A 24 4.16 -27.04 0.66
C HIS A 24 2.64 -27.23 0.81
N ASP A 25 2.09 -26.65 1.88
CA ASP A 25 0.65 -26.61 2.09
C ASP A 25 0.05 -25.38 1.37
N LEU A 26 -0.59 -25.62 0.24
CA LEU A 26 -1.17 -24.57 -0.58
C LEU A 26 -2.37 -23.88 0.09
N THR A 27 -3.00 -24.50 1.10
CA THR A 27 -4.15 -23.91 1.82
C THR A 27 -3.72 -22.73 2.68
N GLN A 28 -2.44 -22.65 3.07
CA GLN A 28 -1.89 -21.52 3.82
C GLN A 28 -1.60 -20.30 2.94
N ILE A 29 -1.67 -20.44 1.62
CA ILE A 29 -1.45 -19.35 0.68
C ILE A 29 -2.79 -18.69 0.36
N ARG A 30 -2.94 -17.41 0.70
CA ARG A 30 -4.21 -16.69 0.54
C ARG A 30 -4.67 -16.54 -0.91
N LYS A 31 -3.74 -16.43 -1.85
CA LYS A 31 -4.03 -16.21 -3.27
C LYS A 31 -2.91 -16.83 -4.10
N ILE A 32 -3.28 -17.67 -5.04
CA ILE A 32 -2.36 -18.24 -6.03
C ILE A 32 -2.84 -17.86 -7.41
N THR A 33 -2.02 -17.12 -8.16
CA THR A 33 -2.32 -16.77 -9.55
C THR A 33 -1.90 -17.90 -10.46
N VAL A 34 -2.82 -18.43 -11.25
CA VAL A 34 -2.59 -19.58 -12.13
C VAL A 34 -2.87 -19.24 -13.58
N ASP A 35 -2.17 -19.91 -14.50
CA ASP A 35 -2.40 -19.78 -15.92
C ASP A 35 -3.63 -20.58 -16.41
N GLN A 36 -3.85 -20.60 -17.72
CA GLN A 36 -5.01 -21.29 -18.33
C GLN A 36 -4.88 -22.81 -18.31
N SER A 37 -3.71 -23.38 -18.03
CA SER A 37 -3.47 -24.83 -18.03
C SER A 37 -4.01 -25.53 -16.78
N VAL A 38 -4.26 -24.78 -15.70
CA VAL A 38 -4.75 -25.34 -14.43
C VAL A 38 -6.25 -25.57 -14.49
N ASP A 39 -6.69 -26.83 -14.29
CA ASP A 39 -8.09 -27.20 -14.21
C ASP A 39 -8.63 -26.94 -12.78
N LEU A 40 -9.28 -25.78 -12.61
CA LEU A 40 -9.81 -25.38 -11.31
C LEU A 40 -11.12 -26.10 -10.96
N GLU A 41 -11.91 -26.56 -11.95
CA GLU A 41 -13.18 -27.21 -11.72
C GLU A 41 -12.97 -28.61 -11.12
N THR A 42 -12.05 -29.38 -11.71
CA THR A 42 -11.69 -30.69 -11.18
C THR A 42 -11.02 -30.57 -9.80
N ALA A 43 -10.16 -29.58 -9.58
CA ALA A 43 -9.52 -29.36 -8.28
C ALA A 43 -10.54 -29.00 -7.20
N ALA A 44 -11.51 -28.11 -7.50
CA ALA A 44 -12.56 -27.72 -6.57
C ALA A 44 -13.51 -28.87 -6.21
N ALA A 45 -13.71 -29.83 -7.13
CA ALA A 45 -14.57 -30.99 -6.87
C ALA A 45 -13.90 -32.07 -5.99
N MET A 46 -12.58 -32.03 -5.86
CA MET A 46 -11.80 -33.04 -5.14
C MET A 46 -11.24 -32.64 -3.77
N LEU A 47 -11.30 -31.35 -3.45
CA LEU A 47 -10.70 -30.79 -2.23
C LEU A 47 -11.76 -30.06 -1.41
N ASP A 48 -11.87 -30.41 -0.13
CA ASP A 48 -12.77 -29.74 0.81
C ASP A 48 -12.30 -28.31 1.15
N ASP A 49 -10.97 -28.08 1.16
CA ASP A 49 -10.34 -26.78 1.38
C ASP A 49 -9.47 -26.40 0.17
N VAL A 50 -10.07 -25.66 -0.78
CA VAL A 50 -9.35 -25.20 -1.97
C VAL A 50 -8.70 -23.85 -1.69
N PRO A 51 -7.38 -23.68 -1.91
CA PRO A 51 -6.77 -22.38 -1.90
C PRO A 51 -7.44 -21.47 -2.93
N THR A 52 -7.47 -20.17 -2.66
CA THR A 52 -8.08 -19.21 -3.60
C THR A 52 -7.19 -19.07 -4.84
N PHE A 53 -7.53 -19.82 -5.88
CA PHE A 53 -6.90 -19.67 -7.19
C PHE A 53 -7.52 -18.50 -7.95
N VAL A 54 -6.68 -17.69 -8.57
CA VAL A 54 -7.09 -16.58 -9.43
C VAL A 54 -6.50 -16.78 -10.81
N ARG A 55 -7.34 -16.79 -11.83
CA ARG A 55 -6.89 -16.88 -13.22
C ARG A 55 -6.07 -15.65 -13.60
N TYR A 56 -4.92 -15.90 -14.18
CA TYR A 56 -4.10 -14.84 -14.76
C TYR A 56 -4.84 -14.20 -15.95
N ASN A 57 -4.89 -12.89 -15.95
CA ASN A 57 -5.45 -12.11 -17.04
C ASN A 57 -4.33 -11.39 -17.81
N ALA A 58 -3.97 -11.92 -18.98
CA ALA A 58 -2.93 -11.33 -19.83
C ALA A 58 -3.24 -9.89 -20.28
N ALA A 59 -4.52 -9.48 -20.29
CA ALA A 59 -4.89 -8.10 -20.59
C ALA A 59 -4.37 -7.12 -19.51
N ALA A 60 -4.15 -7.57 -18.28
CA ALA A 60 -3.55 -6.77 -17.22
C ALA A 60 -2.05 -6.46 -17.48
N GLU A 61 -1.36 -7.23 -18.34
CA GLU A 61 0.03 -6.91 -18.74
C GLU A 61 0.16 -5.66 -19.61
N GLN A 62 -0.92 -5.23 -20.27
CA GLN A 62 -0.93 -4.00 -21.06
C GLN A 62 -1.14 -2.76 -20.18
N GLU A 63 -1.51 -2.96 -18.92
CA GLU A 63 -1.67 -1.88 -17.95
C GLU A 63 -0.31 -1.21 -17.66
N THR A 64 -0.28 0.12 -17.65
CA THR A 64 0.92 0.85 -17.22
C THR A 64 1.11 0.75 -15.70
N VAL A 65 2.31 1.10 -15.21
CA VAL A 65 2.58 1.09 -13.75
C VAL A 65 1.63 2.04 -13.03
N GLU A 66 1.37 3.22 -13.61
CA GLU A 66 0.48 4.23 -13.05
C GLU A 66 -0.98 3.73 -12.99
N GLN A 67 -1.45 3.05 -14.04
CA GLN A 67 -2.79 2.47 -14.08
C GLN A 67 -2.94 1.36 -13.03
N PHE A 68 -1.93 0.50 -12.90
CA PHE A 68 -1.88 -0.57 -11.90
C PHE A 68 -1.92 0.01 -10.49
N ASP A 69 -1.10 1.02 -10.22
CA ASP A 69 -1.02 1.68 -8.92
C ASP A 69 -2.35 2.37 -8.56
N HIS A 70 -2.89 3.17 -9.46
CA HIS A 70 -4.18 3.84 -9.27
C HIS A 70 -5.33 2.85 -9.02
N ARG A 71 -5.39 1.75 -9.78
CA ARG A 71 -6.38 0.68 -9.56
C ARG A 71 -6.24 0.04 -8.17
N ASN A 72 -5.03 -0.22 -7.71
CA ASN A 72 -4.81 -0.79 -6.39
C ASN A 72 -5.15 0.19 -5.28
N GLN A 73 -4.80 1.47 -5.41
CA GLN A 73 -5.16 2.52 -4.44
C GLN A 73 -6.67 2.73 -4.37
N SER A 74 -7.40 2.64 -5.50
CA SER A 74 -8.87 2.76 -5.52
C SER A 74 -9.60 1.67 -4.71
N GLN A 75 -8.93 0.55 -4.46
CA GLN A 75 -9.47 -0.56 -3.65
C GLN A 75 -9.16 -0.43 -2.15
N TRP A 76 -8.42 0.58 -1.73
CA TRP A 76 -8.16 0.78 -0.31
C TRP A 76 -9.46 1.07 0.43
N PHE A 77 -9.71 0.30 1.49
CA PHE A 77 -10.84 0.58 2.37
C PHE A 77 -10.57 1.88 3.13
N MET A 78 -11.40 2.86 2.85
CA MET A 78 -11.34 4.16 3.51
C MET A 78 -12.77 4.74 3.58
N PRO A 79 -13.27 5.14 4.77
CA PRO A 79 -14.56 5.80 4.89
C PRO A 79 -14.65 7.10 4.10
N SER A 80 -15.85 7.46 3.62
CA SER A 80 -16.07 8.68 2.81
C SER A 80 -15.60 9.95 3.51
N SER A 81 -15.71 10.03 4.84
CA SER A 81 -15.22 11.16 5.63
C SER A 81 -13.72 11.43 5.47
N TYR A 82 -12.94 10.40 5.16
CA TYR A 82 -11.51 10.54 4.86
C TYR A 82 -11.25 10.70 3.37
N LYS A 83 -12.01 9.99 2.51
CA LYS A 83 -11.88 10.12 1.05
C LYS A 83 -12.13 11.55 0.58
N ASP A 84 -13.13 12.20 1.16
CA ASP A 84 -13.56 13.54 0.76
C ASP A 84 -12.87 14.65 1.57
N MET A 85 -11.96 14.29 2.49
CA MET A 85 -11.23 15.24 3.33
C MET A 85 -10.28 16.10 2.51
N ASP A 86 -10.30 17.42 2.74
CA ASP A 86 -9.19 18.28 2.32
C ASP A 86 -7.99 18.03 3.24
N ILE A 87 -7.12 17.11 2.82
CA ILE A 87 -5.96 16.70 3.62
C ILE A 87 -4.93 17.83 3.74
N ALA A 88 -4.85 18.73 2.76
CA ALA A 88 -3.94 19.86 2.81
C ALA A 88 -4.39 20.86 3.87
N GLU A 89 -5.67 21.27 3.85
CA GLU A 89 -6.24 22.12 4.88
C GLU A 89 -6.10 21.51 6.28
N HIS A 90 -6.40 20.20 6.40
CA HIS A 90 -6.23 19.49 7.65
C HIS A 90 -4.80 19.56 8.19
N VAL A 91 -3.78 19.26 7.38
CA VAL A 91 -2.37 19.31 7.79
C VAL A 91 -1.96 20.73 8.18
N LEU A 92 -2.35 21.74 7.39
CA LEU A 92 -2.03 23.14 7.68
C LEU A 92 -2.69 23.60 8.98
N SER A 93 -3.90 23.12 9.31
CA SER A 93 -4.58 23.43 10.57
C SER A 93 -3.86 22.89 11.82
N LEU A 94 -3.02 21.86 11.66
CA LEU A 94 -2.20 21.30 12.75
C LEU A 94 -0.92 22.09 13.02
N CYS A 95 -0.59 23.09 12.19
CA CYS A 95 0.62 23.89 12.33
C CYS A 95 0.42 24.99 13.36
N ALA A 96 1.37 25.12 14.31
CA ALA A 96 1.30 26.10 15.39
C ALA A 96 1.97 27.45 15.08
N ASN A 97 2.87 27.50 14.08
CA ASN A 97 3.65 28.68 13.74
C ASN A 97 4.02 28.75 12.26
N HIS A 98 4.58 29.89 11.86
CA HIS A 98 4.94 30.15 10.46
C HIS A 98 5.98 29.19 9.89
N ALA A 99 6.95 28.76 10.67
CA ALA A 99 7.99 27.83 10.20
C ALA A 99 7.39 26.45 9.86
N GLU A 100 6.46 25.96 10.70
CA GLU A 100 5.70 24.73 10.45
C GLU A 100 4.81 24.86 9.21
N LEU A 101 4.08 25.98 9.08
CA LEU A 101 3.25 26.26 7.91
C LEU A 101 4.06 26.25 6.62
N GLN A 102 5.22 26.92 6.62
CA GLN A 102 6.10 26.97 5.48
C GLN A 102 6.60 25.56 5.11
N ARG A 103 7.05 24.79 6.09
CA ARG A 103 7.54 23.43 5.88
C ARG A 103 6.44 22.51 5.36
N CYS A 104 5.27 22.49 5.99
CA CYS A 104 4.13 21.68 5.53
C CYS A 104 3.67 22.10 4.13
N GLY A 105 3.61 23.41 3.84
CA GLY A 105 3.24 23.90 2.51
C GLY A 105 4.20 23.43 1.42
N GLN A 106 5.51 23.48 1.66
CA GLN A 106 6.51 22.96 0.72
C GLN A 106 6.34 21.45 0.48
N GLU A 107 6.19 20.66 1.55
CA GLU A 107 6.00 19.21 1.41
C GLU A 107 4.67 18.87 0.74
N LEU A 108 3.57 19.56 1.05
CA LEU A 108 2.28 19.32 0.41
C LEU A 108 2.33 19.55 -1.10
N LEU A 109 3.07 20.56 -1.59
CA LEU A 109 3.30 20.72 -3.02
C LEU A 109 4.04 19.52 -3.63
N MET A 110 5.06 19.01 -2.94
CA MET A 110 5.79 17.81 -3.38
C MET A 110 4.90 16.56 -3.41
N TYR A 111 3.98 16.41 -2.42
CA TYR A 111 2.99 15.33 -2.42
C TYR A 111 1.97 15.48 -3.56
N GLN A 112 1.52 16.70 -3.83
CA GLN A 112 0.57 16.99 -4.91
C GLN A 112 1.17 16.71 -6.29
N GLU A 113 2.43 17.10 -6.52
CA GLU A 113 3.14 16.82 -7.78
C GLU A 113 3.29 15.31 -8.07
N ARG A 114 3.22 14.48 -7.04
CA ARG A 114 3.34 13.01 -7.11
C ARG A 114 2.01 12.28 -6.98
N ASP A 115 0.89 13.03 -6.96
CA ASP A 115 -0.47 12.47 -6.77
C ASP A 115 -0.60 11.58 -5.52
N LEU A 116 -0.03 12.03 -4.39
CA LEU A 116 0.04 11.27 -3.14
C LEU A 116 -0.96 11.74 -2.07
N PHE A 117 -1.94 12.56 -2.39
CA PHE A 117 -2.92 13.03 -1.40
C PHE A 117 -3.82 11.92 -0.88
N ASP A 118 -4.19 10.96 -1.72
CA ASP A 118 -4.95 9.79 -1.29
C ASP A 118 -4.17 8.90 -0.33
N LEU A 119 -2.85 8.80 -0.53
CA LEU A 119 -1.98 8.14 0.45
C LEU A 119 -2.00 8.87 1.80
N LEU A 120 -1.93 10.20 1.82
CA LEU A 120 -1.99 10.96 3.07
C LEU A 120 -3.33 10.80 3.80
N ARG A 121 -4.46 10.79 3.06
CA ARG A 121 -5.80 10.52 3.59
C ARG A 121 -5.86 9.12 4.21
N TYR A 122 -5.33 8.13 3.51
CA TYR A 122 -5.29 6.75 4.01
C TYR A 122 -4.43 6.61 5.26
N LEU A 123 -3.25 7.24 5.30
CA LEU A 123 -2.38 7.22 6.47
C LEU A 123 -3.03 7.92 7.68
N LYS A 124 -3.76 9.02 7.44
CA LYS A 124 -4.55 9.68 8.50
C LYS A 124 -5.60 8.74 9.05
N TYR A 125 -6.39 8.09 8.20
CA TYR A 125 -7.37 7.10 8.60
C TYR A 125 -6.73 5.97 9.41
N LEU A 126 -5.62 5.41 8.93
CA LEU A 126 -4.91 4.33 9.60
C LEU A 126 -4.42 4.73 11.00
N VAL A 127 -3.83 5.92 11.15
CA VAL A 127 -3.36 6.44 12.44
C VAL A 127 -4.52 6.63 13.42
N ASP A 128 -5.67 7.13 12.95
CA ASP A 128 -6.85 7.33 13.79
C ASP A 128 -7.41 5.99 14.28
N VAL A 129 -7.54 5.00 13.39
CA VAL A 129 -7.97 3.64 13.77
C VAL A 129 -7.01 3.00 14.77
N MET A 130 -5.70 3.11 14.54
CA MET A 130 -4.71 2.60 15.49
C MET A 130 -4.82 3.29 16.86
N THR A 131 -5.06 4.59 16.87
CA THR A 131 -5.22 5.38 18.10
C THR A 131 -6.49 4.98 18.84
N GLU A 132 -7.63 4.86 18.16
CA GLU A 132 -8.91 4.43 18.72
C GLU A 132 -8.82 3.05 19.38
N HIS A 133 -8.14 2.12 18.69
CA HIS A 133 -7.93 0.75 19.18
C HIS A 133 -6.72 0.61 20.14
N ARG A 134 -6.08 1.71 20.51
CA ARG A 134 -4.90 1.76 21.41
C ARG A 134 -3.76 0.86 20.94
N LEU A 135 -3.59 0.73 19.63
CA LEU A 135 -2.47 0.00 19.04
C LEU A 135 -1.20 0.85 19.15
N ILE A 136 -0.08 0.19 19.41
CA ILE A 136 1.23 0.84 19.49
C ILE A 136 1.97 0.61 18.18
N TRP A 137 2.48 1.68 17.58
CA TRP A 137 3.36 1.61 16.40
C TRP A 137 4.71 2.26 16.69
N GLY A 138 5.69 1.98 15.81
CA GLY A 138 7.07 2.41 15.97
C GLY A 138 7.25 3.93 15.95
N VAL A 139 8.40 4.37 16.43
CA VAL A 139 8.80 5.79 16.47
C VAL A 139 8.95 6.37 15.07
N GLY A 140 9.32 5.56 14.10
CA GLY A 140 9.65 5.92 12.72
C GLY A 140 11.12 5.60 12.40
N ARG A 141 11.38 5.28 11.16
CA ARG A 141 12.72 4.97 10.62
C ARG A 141 12.78 5.18 9.10
N GLY A 142 13.98 5.17 8.54
CA GLY A 142 14.20 5.35 7.11
C GLY A 142 13.92 6.78 6.67
N SER A 143 13.83 7.01 5.38
CA SER A 143 13.66 8.35 4.79
C SER A 143 12.31 9.01 5.11
N SER A 144 11.27 8.24 5.43
CA SER A 144 9.95 8.80 5.77
C SER A 144 9.97 9.74 6.98
N VAL A 145 10.95 9.58 7.88
CA VAL A 145 11.11 10.48 9.03
C VAL A 145 11.53 11.91 8.62
N ALA A 146 11.96 12.13 7.37
CA ALA A 146 12.24 13.46 6.86
C ALA A 146 10.95 14.26 6.53
N SER A 147 9.78 13.60 6.41
CA SER A 147 8.52 14.29 6.14
C SER A 147 7.90 14.86 7.42
N TYR A 148 7.77 16.19 7.48
CA TYR A 148 7.10 16.87 8.56
C TYR A 148 5.57 16.72 8.50
N VAL A 149 5.02 16.56 7.29
CA VAL A 149 3.60 16.22 7.08
C VAL A 149 3.26 14.88 7.75
N LEU A 150 4.09 13.84 7.56
CA LEU A 150 3.88 12.56 8.22
C LEU A 150 4.01 12.64 9.75
N TYR A 151 4.91 13.49 10.25
CA TYR A 151 5.00 13.78 11.68
C TYR A 151 3.72 14.44 12.20
N LYS A 152 3.19 15.46 11.52
CA LYS A 152 1.92 16.12 11.90
C LYS A 152 0.73 15.19 11.86
N LEU A 153 0.68 14.26 10.91
CA LEU A 153 -0.36 13.23 10.85
C LEU A 153 -0.18 12.11 11.90
N GLY A 154 0.93 12.10 12.64
CA GLY A 154 1.21 11.11 13.68
C GLY A 154 1.71 9.77 13.16
N VAL A 155 2.08 9.67 11.89
CA VAL A 155 2.62 8.44 11.27
C VAL A 155 3.94 8.03 11.94
N HIS A 156 4.78 9.00 12.29
CA HIS A 156 6.00 8.80 13.06
C HIS A 156 6.13 9.86 14.18
N ARG A 157 7.14 9.69 15.05
CA ARG A 157 7.37 10.51 16.25
C ARG A 157 8.60 11.41 16.15
N ILE A 158 9.24 11.47 14.98
CA ILE A 158 10.45 12.25 14.75
C ILE A 158 10.05 13.63 14.21
N ASP A 159 10.39 14.67 14.95
CA ASP A 159 10.21 16.05 14.51
C ASP A 159 11.30 16.40 13.47
N SER A 160 10.94 16.25 12.19
CA SER A 160 11.87 16.48 11.08
C SER A 160 12.29 17.93 10.92
N LEU A 161 11.49 18.88 11.43
CA LEU A 161 11.84 20.30 11.44
C LEU A 161 12.91 20.58 12.53
N TYR A 162 12.73 20.03 13.73
CA TYR A 162 13.70 20.15 14.83
C TYR A 162 15.07 19.57 14.46
N TYR A 163 15.09 18.40 13.80
CA TYR A 163 16.33 17.74 13.36
C TYR A 163 16.84 18.24 12.01
N ASN A 164 16.20 19.23 11.40
CA ASN A 164 16.57 19.82 10.12
C ASN A 164 16.76 18.76 9.00
N LEU A 165 15.84 17.81 8.91
CA LEU A 165 15.83 16.76 7.88
C LEU A 165 15.29 17.32 6.57
N ASP A 166 15.94 17.00 5.45
CA ASP A 166 15.52 17.44 4.13
C ASP A 166 14.37 16.58 3.59
N PRO A 167 13.19 17.17 3.25
CA PRO A 167 12.05 16.42 2.71
C PRO A 167 12.39 15.71 1.38
N SER A 168 13.36 16.17 0.62
CA SER A 168 13.82 15.54 -0.62
C SER A 168 14.46 14.16 -0.40
N GLU A 169 14.86 13.82 0.82
CA GLU A 169 15.33 12.47 1.15
C GLU A 169 14.21 11.44 1.03
N PHE A 170 12.97 11.85 1.26
CA PHE A 170 11.77 11.00 1.16
C PHE A 170 11.01 11.20 -0.14
N LEU A 171 10.73 12.45 -0.51
CA LEU A 171 9.97 12.83 -1.71
C LEU A 171 10.92 13.13 -2.89
N ARG A 172 11.58 12.10 -3.39
CA ARG A 172 12.53 12.16 -4.51
C ARG A 172 11.82 12.19 -5.86
#